data_5e1585db87ca16c0eeee1ccaa67a16e4
#
_entry.id   5e1585db87ca16c0eeee1ccaa67a16e4
#
_cell.length_a   1.000
_cell.length_b   1.000
_cell.length_c   1.000
_cell.angle_alpha   90.00
_cell.angle_beta   90.00
_cell.angle_gamma   90.00
#
_symmetry.space_group_name_H-M   'P 1'
#
loop_
_entity.id
_entity.type
_entity.pdbx_description
1 polymer ?
#
loop_
_entity_poly.entity_id
_entity_poly.type
_entity_poly.pdbx_seq_one_letter_code
_entity_poly.pdbx_strand_id
1 'polypeptide(L)'
;MTPTPNEELSSVLDELAAGRHELVIFMTGSAAASLFETAQNQGRRAELLRALHRVTVACRGPKAASVVRGFGLPKAIGSQDSLTMLRLLHALGKLELSGQSVLRLDGVPGDELARRLRARRVQLRDVQLQPRRPVTRSHEGESRYSATPN
;
A
#
# COMPACT_ATOMS: atom_id res chain seq x y z
N MET A 1 -17.99 -6.47 13.12
CA MET A 1 -16.68 -6.34 13.78
C MET A 1 -15.61 -6.04 12.76
N THR A 2 -14.77 -5.06 13.04
CA THR A 2 -13.69 -4.69 12.15
C THR A 2 -12.51 -5.64 12.32
N PRO A 3 -11.97 -6.20 11.24
CA PRO A 3 -10.80 -7.08 11.37
C PRO A 3 -9.60 -6.33 11.94
N THR A 4 -8.76 -7.06 12.67
CA THR A 4 -7.49 -6.50 13.13
C THR A 4 -6.55 -6.32 11.95
N PRO A 5 -5.51 -5.49 12.08
CA PRO A 5 -4.50 -5.39 11.01
C PRO A 5 -3.87 -6.73 10.65
N ASN A 6 -3.64 -7.60 11.62
CA ASN A 6 -3.09 -8.93 11.32
C ASN A 6 -4.05 -9.77 10.50
N GLU A 7 -5.34 -9.72 10.82
CA GLU A 7 -6.34 -10.44 10.06
C GLU A 7 -6.46 -9.91 8.64
N GLU A 8 -6.41 -8.58 8.50
CA GLU A 8 -6.43 -7.97 7.19
C GLU A 8 -5.21 -8.38 6.37
N LEU A 9 -4.03 -8.38 6.97
CA LEU A 9 -2.82 -8.76 6.26
C LEU A 9 -2.82 -10.22 5.87
N SER A 10 -3.32 -11.09 6.73
CA SER A 10 -3.46 -12.52 6.36
C SER A 10 -4.39 -12.69 5.17
N SER A 11 -5.50 -11.95 5.17
CA SER A 11 -6.43 -11.96 4.05
C SER A 11 -5.78 -11.48 2.76
N VAL A 12 -4.99 -10.41 2.86
CA VAL A 12 -4.25 -9.86 1.72
C VAL A 12 -3.28 -10.90 1.16
N LEU A 13 -2.55 -11.59 2.04
CA LEU A 13 -1.63 -12.64 1.60
C LEU A 13 -2.36 -13.74 0.84
N ASP A 14 -3.53 -14.13 1.33
CA ASP A 14 -4.34 -15.15 0.66
C ASP A 14 -4.80 -14.67 -0.71
N GLU A 15 -5.25 -13.41 -0.79
CA GLU A 15 -5.71 -12.83 -2.06
C GLU A 15 -4.59 -12.76 -3.08
N LEU A 16 -3.40 -12.35 -2.65
CA LEU A 16 -2.25 -12.27 -3.55
C LEU A 16 -1.82 -13.65 -4.03
N ALA A 17 -1.79 -14.62 -3.13
CA ALA A 17 -1.42 -15.99 -3.49
C ALA A 17 -2.41 -16.58 -4.49
N ALA A 18 -3.70 -16.22 -4.36
CA ALA A 18 -4.74 -16.69 -5.26
C ALA A 18 -4.76 -15.95 -6.61
N GLY A 19 -3.91 -14.93 -6.78
CA GLY A 19 -3.86 -14.19 -8.03
C GLY A 19 -5.02 -13.25 -8.25
N ARG A 20 -5.58 -12.72 -7.18
CA ARG A 20 -6.79 -11.89 -7.27
C ARG A 20 -6.55 -10.45 -7.67
N HIS A 21 -5.30 -10.00 -7.62
CA HIS A 21 -4.98 -8.60 -7.91
C HIS A 21 -3.93 -8.52 -9.00
N GLU A 22 -4.05 -7.54 -9.87
CA GLU A 22 -3.09 -7.29 -10.94
C GLU A 22 -2.13 -6.15 -10.63
N LEU A 23 -2.51 -5.27 -9.71
CA LEU A 23 -1.69 -4.14 -9.31
C LEU A 23 -1.73 -4.00 -7.80
N VAL A 24 -0.57 -3.79 -7.19
CA VAL A 24 -0.47 -3.55 -5.75
C VAL A 24 0.19 -2.19 -5.56
N ILE A 25 -0.43 -1.32 -4.78
CA ILE A 25 0.09 0.01 -4.51
C ILE A 25 0.42 0.13 -3.03
N PHE A 26 1.70 0.35 -2.74
CA PHE A 26 2.14 0.63 -1.38
C PHE A 26 2.19 2.14 -1.19
N MET A 27 1.33 2.66 -0.33
CA MET A 27 1.23 4.09 -0.10
C MET A 27 2.21 4.59 0.96
N THR A 28 2.70 3.70 1.82
CA THR A 28 3.66 4.06 2.87
C THR A 28 4.70 2.96 3.01
N GLY A 29 5.86 3.32 3.56
CA GLY A 29 6.87 2.33 3.89
C GLY A 29 6.42 1.39 5.01
N SER A 30 5.66 1.91 5.97
CA SER A 30 5.09 1.11 7.05
C SER A 30 4.20 -0.01 6.53
N ALA A 31 3.35 0.31 5.55
CA ALA A 31 2.45 -0.69 4.99
C ALA A 31 3.23 -1.81 4.31
N ALA A 32 4.25 -1.44 3.54
CA ALA A 32 5.09 -2.43 2.88
C ALA A 32 5.80 -3.31 3.90
N ALA A 33 6.40 -2.68 4.92
CA ALA A 33 7.10 -3.43 5.96
C ALA A 33 6.16 -4.38 6.70
N SER A 34 4.95 -3.91 7.02
CA SER A 34 3.98 -4.73 7.75
C SER A 34 3.58 -5.96 6.95
N LEU A 35 3.36 -5.79 5.64
CA LEU A 35 2.98 -6.92 4.80
C LEU A 35 4.09 -7.97 4.75
N PHE A 36 5.33 -7.54 4.51
CA PHE A 36 6.45 -8.47 4.42
C PHE A 36 6.75 -9.13 5.78
N GLU A 37 6.66 -8.38 6.87
CA GLU A 37 6.91 -8.92 8.20
C GLU A 37 5.85 -9.95 8.58
N THR A 38 4.59 -9.68 8.24
CA THR A 38 3.52 -10.64 8.50
C THR A 38 3.76 -11.92 7.72
N ALA A 39 4.12 -11.79 6.45
CA ALA A 39 4.42 -12.97 5.63
C ALA A 39 5.59 -13.76 6.22
N GLN A 40 6.63 -13.07 6.67
CA GLN A 40 7.78 -13.72 7.25
C GLN A 40 7.40 -14.46 8.53
N ASN A 41 6.61 -13.84 9.39
CA ASN A 41 6.15 -14.44 10.63
C ASN A 41 5.27 -15.67 10.41
N GLN A 42 4.59 -15.73 9.29
CA GLN A 42 3.72 -16.86 8.95
C GLN A 42 4.42 -17.90 8.06
N GLY A 43 5.71 -17.71 7.79
CA GLY A 43 6.44 -18.60 6.90
C GLY A 43 6.02 -18.51 5.44
N ARG A 44 5.46 -17.37 5.04
CA ARG A 44 4.89 -17.18 3.70
C ARG A 44 5.68 -16.19 2.85
N ARG A 45 6.89 -15.85 3.25
CA ARG A 45 7.67 -14.83 2.53
C ARG A 45 7.92 -15.20 1.07
N ALA A 46 8.32 -16.45 0.82
CA ALA A 46 8.58 -16.88 -0.56
C ALA A 46 7.30 -16.83 -1.41
N GLU A 47 6.18 -17.22 -0.80
CA GLU A 47 4.89 -17.17 -1.47
C GLU A 47 4.52 -15.74 -1.84
N LEU A 48 4.72 -14.79 -0.92
CA LEU A 48 4.45 -13.38 -1.17
C LEU A 48 5.33 -12.84 -2.29
N LEU A 49 6.64 -13.14 -2.24
CA LEU A 49 7.55 -12.68 -3.29
C LEU A 49 7.15 -13.21 -4.66
N ARG A 50 6.80 -14.48 -4.74
CA ARG A 50 6.35 -15.05 -6.00
C ARG A 50 5.10 -14.36 -6.52
N ALA A 51 4.15 -14.08 -5.63
CA ALA A 51 2.92 -13.40 -6.01
C ALA A 51 3.21 -11.98 -6.52
N LEU A 52 4.07 -11.25 -5.82
CA LEU A 52 4.39 -9.88 -6.19
C LEU A 52 5.21 -9.79 -7.48
N HIS A 53 5.95 -10.83 -7.83
CA HIS A 53 6.65 -10.86 -9.11
C HIS A 53 5.70 -11.04 -10.30
N ARG A 54 4.50 -11.52 -10.05
CA ARG A 54 3.51 -11.73 -11.11
C ARG A 54 2.57 -10.55 -11.31
N VAL A 55 2.63 -9.56 -10.44
CA VAL A 55 1.75 -8.39 -10.52
C VAL A 55 2.58 -7.14 -10.76
N THR A 56 1.92 -6.06 -11.11
CA THR A 56 2.58 -4.76 -11.16
C THR A 56 2.59 -4.18 -9.75
N VAL A 57 3.75 -3.70 -9.31
CA VAL A 57 3.89 -3.10 -7.99
C VAL A 57 4.18 -1.62 -8.16
N ALA A 58 3.43 -0.79 -7.45
CA ALA A 58 3.63 0.65 -7.46
C ALA A 58 3.86 1.12 -6.04
N CYS A 59 4.73 2.11 -5.90
CA CYS A 59 5.06 2.68 -4.60
C CYS A 59 4.88 4.18 -4.64
N ARG A 60 4.24 4.71 -3.62
CA ARG A 60 4.15 6.15 -3.47
C ARG A 60 5.33 6.62 -2.62
N GLY A 61 6.39 7.03 -3.30
CA GLY A 61 7.53 7.65 -2.66
C GLY A 61 8.69 6.71 -2.41
N PRO A 62 9.85 7.29 -2.11
CA PRO A 62 11.08 6.53 -1.98
C PRO A 62 11.14 5.63 -0.75
N LYS A 63 10.40 5.96 0.32
CA LYS A 63 10.41 5.13 1.51
C LYS A 63 9.76 3.77 1.26
N ALA A 64 8.58 3.78 0.63
CA ALA A 64 7.92 2.53 0.28
C ALA A 64 8.76 1.72 -0.70
N ALA A 65 9.33 2.39 -1.70
CA ALA A 65 10.16 1.73 -2.69
C ALA A 65 11.40 1.09 -2.05
N SER A 66 12.00 1.78 -1.10
CA SER A 66 13.18 1.28 -0.40
C SER A 66 12.85 0.01 0.39
N VAL A 67 11.72 -0.01 1.09
CA VAL A 67 11.30 -1.18 1.85
C VAL A 67 11.06 -2.36 0.92
N VAL A 68 10.32 -2.13 -0.16
CA VAL A 68 9.99 -3.18 -1.12
C VAL A 68 11.26 -3.76 -1.74
N ARG A 69 12.20 -2.88 -2.10
CA ARG A 69 13.48 -3.31 -2.65
C ARG A 69 14.29 -4.12 -1.65
N GLY A 70 14.28 -3.68 -0.40
CA GLY A 70 14.99 -4.37 0.67
C GLY A 70 14.48 -5.78 0.92
N PHE A 71 13.23 -6.06 0.57
CA PHE A 71 12.66 -7.40 0.72
C PHE A 71 12.77 -8.25 -0.55
N GLY A 72 13.38 -7.74 -1.60
CA GLY A 72 13.70 -8.55 -2.77
C GLY A 72 12.93 -8.23 -4.04
N LEU A 73 12.22 -7.12 -4.09
CA LEU A 73 11.53 -6.70 -5.30
C LEU A 73 12.25 -5.49 -5.91
N PRO A 74 13.04 -5.70 -6.96
CA PRO A 74 13.88 -4.62 -7.48
C PRO A 74 13.14 -3.59 -8.31
N LYS A 75 11.96 -3.93 -8.83
CA LYS A 75 11.24 -3.02 -9.73
C LYS A 75 9.88 -2.66 -9.17
N ALA A 76 9.61 -1.38 -9.13
CA ALA A 76 8.30 -0.87 -8.76
C ALA A 76 8.07 0.43 -9.51
N ILE A 77 6.85 0.62 -9.98
CA ILE A 77 6.47 1.87 -10.63
C ILE A 77 6.43 2.96 -9.57
N GLY A 78 6.95 4.13 -9.93
CA GLY A 78 6.90 5.26 -9.02
C GLY A 78 7.95 5.23 -7.93
N SER A 79 8.99 4.43 -8.08
CA SER A 79 10.01 4.25 -7.06
C SER A 79 11.18 5.20 -7.20
N GLN A 80 11.15 6.09 -8.17
CA GLN A 80 12.27 6.98 -8.45
C GLN A 80 12.02 8.36 -7.88
N ASP A 81 13.02 8.93 -7.27
CA ASP A 81 13.03 10.29 -6.77
C ASP A 81 11.94 10.58 -5.75
N SER A 82 11.76 11.83 -5.43
CA SER A 82 10.70 12.25 -4.51
C SER A 82 9.38 12.22 -5.25
N LEU A 83 8.62 11.17 -5.02
CA LEU A 83 7.37 11.01 -5.69
C LEU A 83 6.24 11.68 -4.97
N THR A 84 5.55 12.48 -5.72
CA THR A 84 4.30 13.04 -5.27
C THR A 84 3.17 12.14 -5.76
N MET A 85 2.00 12.34 -5.19
CA MET A 85 0.80 11.67 -5.66
C MET A 85 0.59 11.92 -7.15
N LEU A 86 0.94 13.10 -7.60
CA LEU A 86 0.79 13.49 -9.00
C LEU A 86 1.65 12.62 -9.92
N ARG A 87 2.89 12.36 -9.53
CA ARG A 87 3.76 11.50 -10.34
C ARG A 87 3.28 10.06 -10.36
N LEU A 88 2.78 9.58 -9.24
CA LEU A 88 2.21 8.24 -9.20
C LEU A 88 1.02 8.14 -10.15
N LEU A 89 0.12 9.12 -10.12
CA LEU A 89 -1.02 9.14 -11.02
C LEU A 89 -0.59 9.15 -12.47
N HIS A 90 0.44 9.92 -12.78
CA HIS A 90 0.96 9.97 -14.15
C HIS A 90 1.50 8.62 -14.59
N ALA A 91 2.27 7.97 -13.73
CA ALA A 91 2.84 6.66 -14.04
C ALA A 91 1.74 5.61 -14.23
N LEU A 92 0.73 5.62 -13.34
CA LEU A 92 -0.38 4.68 -13.45
C LEU A 92 -1.24 4.95 -14.68
N GLY A 93 -1.27 6.20 -15.14
CA GLY A 93 -2.04 6.56 -16.31
C GLY A 93 -1.56 5.88 -17.59
N LYS A 94 -0.35 5.36 -17.59
CA LYS A 94 0.19 4.65 -18.74
C LYS A 94 -0.18 3.18 -18.76
N LEU A 95 -0.85 2.68 -17.73
CA LEU A 95 -1.24 1.29 -17.62
C LEU A 95 -2.68 1.10 -18.05
N GLU A 96 -2.95 -0.05 -18.66
CA GLU A 96 -4.33 -0.44 -18.97
C GLU A 96 -4.93 -1.07 -17.74
N LEU A 97 -5.74 -0.31 -17.03
CA LEU A 97 -6.27 -0.74 -15.75
C LEU A 97 -7.75 -1.14 -15.77
N SER A 98 -8.44 -0.86 -16.87
CA SER A 98 -9.88 -1.11 -16.94
C SER A 98 -10.18 -2.58 -16.65
N GLY A 99 -11.07 -2.84 -15.72
CA GLY A 99 -11.47 -4.20 -15.35
C GLY A 99 -10.51 -4.92 -14.43
N GLN A 100 -9.36 -4.30 -14.11
CA GLN A 100 -8.39 -4.96 -13.25
C GLN A 100 -8.70 -4.77 -11.78
N SER A 101 -8.20 -5.68 -10.97
CA SER A 101 -8.29 -5.58 -9.52
C SER A 101 -7.02 -4.98 -8.97
N VAL A 102 -7.16 -3.94 -8.16
CA VAL A 102 -6.04 -3.20 -7.58
C VAL A 102 -6.13 -3.29 -6.06
N LEU A 103 -5.03 -3.67 -5.44
CA LEU A 103 -4.89 -3.68 -4.00
C LEU A 103 -4.08 -2.46 -3.60
N ARG A 104 -4.60 -1.66 -2.68
CA ARG A 104 -3.89 -0.49 -2.19
C ARG A 104 -3.78 -0.57 -0.67
N LEU A 105 -2.57 -0.36 -0.15
CA LEU A 105 -2.28 -0.45 1.28
C LEU A 105 -1.99 0.93 1.85
N ASP A 106 -2.76 1.31 2.85
CA ASP A 106 -2.62 2.56 3.60
C ASP A 106 -2.86 3.83 2.80
N GLY A 107 -3.70 3.76 1.77
CA GLY A 107 -4.18 4.97 1.12
C GLY A 107 -5.30 5.61 1.91
N VAL A 108 -5.59 6.86 1.61
CA VAL A 108 -6.71 7.56 2.23
C VAL A 108 -7.98 7.19 1.48
N PRO A 109 -8.97 6.55 2.14
CA PRO A 109 -10.18 6.16 1.44
C PRO A 109 -10.87 7.37 0.79
N GLY A 110 -11.28 7.20 -0.45
CA GLY A 110 -11.99 8.26 -1.18
C GLY A 110 -11.12 9.40 -1.64
N ASP A 111 -9.80 9.29 -1.55
CA ASP A 111 -8.92 10.36 -2.03
C ASP A 111 -8.91 10.43 -3.56
N GLU A 112 -8.13 11.35 -4.09
CA GLU A 112 -8.08 11.56 -5.54
C GLU A 112 -7.63 10.32 -6.30
N LEU A 113 -6.64 9.62 -5.78
CA LEU A 113 -6.17 8.39 -6.42
C LEU A 113 -7.29 7.35 -6.49
N ALA A 114 -8.00 7.16 -5.37
CA ALA A 114 -9.12 6.21 -5.34
C ALA A 114 -10.19 6.60 -6.35
N ARG A 115 -10.54 7.89 -6.41
CA ARG A 115 -11.54 8.36 -7.37
C ARG A 115 -11.12 8.12 -8.81
N ARG A 116 -9.85 8.38 -9.11
CA ARG A 116 -9.35 8.19 -10.47
C ARG A 116 -9.28 6.73 -10.87
N LEU A 117 -8.90 5.86 -9.93
CA LEU A 117 -8.88 4.44 -10.20
C LEU A 117 -10.29 3.91 -10.47
N ARG A 118 -11.25 4.32 -9.64
CA ARG A 118 -12.63 3.88 -9.82
C ARG A 118 -13.24 4.42 -11.12
N ALA A 119 -12.85 5.62 -11.50
CA ALA A 119 -13.32 6.20 -12.78
C ALA A 119 -12.81 5.39 -13.97
N ARG A 120 -11.73 4.64 -13.79
CA ARG A 120 -11.19 3.76 -14.84
C ARG A 120 -11.74 2.34 -14.75
N ARG A 121 -12.80 2.15 -14.00
CA ARG A 121 -13.48 0.85 -13.83
C ARG A 121 -12.60 -0.19 -13.18
N VAL A 122 -11.77 0.25 -12.24
CA VAL A 122 -10.90 -0.61 -11.46
C VAL A 122 -11.69 -1.12 -10.25
N GLN A 123 -11.48 -2.39 -9.91
CA GLN A 123 -11.97 -2.94 -8.65
C GLN A 123 -10.91 -2.65 -7.60
N LEU A 124 -11.18 -1.70 -6.73
CA LEU A 124 -10.20 -1.24 -5.75
C LEU A 124 -10.44 -1.88 -4.38
N ARG A 125 -9.46 -2.60 -3.91
CA ARG A 125 -9.41 -3.15 -2.57
C ARG A 125 -8.50 -2.25 -1.74
N ASP A 126 -9.10 -1.44 -0.87
CA ASP A 126 -8.37 -0.50 -0.03
C ASP A 126 -8.22 -1.09 1.36
N VAL A 127 -6.99 -1.22 1.84
CA VAL A 127 -6.72 -1.79 3.16
C VAL A 127 -6.00 -0.74 4.01
N GLN A 128 -6.56 -0.48 5.18
CA GLN A 128 -6.00 0.44 6.15
C GLN A 128 -5.29 -0.36 7.22
N LEU A 129 -3.99 -0.18 7.34
CA LEU A 129 -3.19 -0.90 8.33
C LEU A 129 -2.90 -0.04 9.55
N GLN A 130 -2.88 1.27 9.38
CA GLN A 130 -2.65 2.19 10.48
C GLN A 130 -3.98 2.79 10.90
N PRO A 131 -4.35 2.72 12.17
CA PRO A 131 -5.60 3.35 12.60
C PRO A 131 -5.50 4.85 12.35
N ARG A 132 -6.51 5.39 11.68
CA ARG A 132 -6.57 6.82 11.50
C ARG A 132 -7.22 7.43 12.71
N ARG A 133 -6.46 8.26 13.38
CA ARG A 133 -7.02 8.99 14.51
C ARG A 133 -7.86 10.13 14.01
N PRO A 134 -9.02 10.37 14.61
CA PRO A 134 -9.73 11.59 14.31
C PRO A 134 -8.83 12.78 14.65
N VAL A 135 -8.90 13.82 13.86
CA VAL A 135 -8.13 15.03 14.15
C VAL A 135 -8.79 15.68 15.36
N THR A 136 -8.16 15.50 16.48
CA THR A 136 -8.55 16.25 17.66
C THR A 136 -7.59 17.40 17.72
N ARG A 137 -7.83 18.36 18.12
CA ARG A 137 -6.77 19.27 18.15
C ARG A 137 -6.16 19.41 19.33
N SER A 138 -5.77 19.14 19.68
CA SER A 138 -5.05 19.07 20.45
C SER A 138 -4.12 18.91 20.69
N HIS A 139 -3.99 18.62 20.58
CA HIS A 139 -2.95 18.49 20.87
C HIS A 139 -2.18 18.40 20.92
N GLU A 140 -2.40 18.26 20.74
CA GLU A 140 -1.65 18.21 20.71
C GLU A 140 -0.91 18.11 20.64
N GLY A 141 -1.13 18.10 20.71
CA GLY A 141 -0.31 18.23 20.57
C GLY A 141 0.31 17.81 20.42
N GLU A 142 0.34 17.55 20.27
CA GLU A 142 1.09 17.51 20.23
C GLU A 142 1.81 17.30 19.99
N SER A 143 1.54 17.36 20.14
CA SER A 143 2.44 17.45 19.99
C SER A 143 3.22 17.02 19.88
N ARG A 144 3.09 16.80 19.94
CA ARG A 144 3.98 16.73 19.90
C ARG A 144 4.73 16.46 19.66
N TYR A 145 4.50 16.15 19.64
CA TYR A 145 5.50 16.21 19.59
C TYR A 145 5.87 16.38 19.80
N SER A 146 5.07 15.94 19.82
CA SER A 146 5.67 16.20 20.12
C SER A 146 5.95 16.05 20.40
N ALA A 147 5.31 15.75 20.59
CA ALA A 147 5.84 15.99 20.96
C ALA A 147 6.08 15.92 21.31
N THR A 148 5.63 15.59 21.34
CA THR A 148 6.15 15.86 21.78
C THR A 148 6.52 15.93 22.06
N PRO A 149 6.05 15.80 22.29
CA PRO A 149 6.66 16.03 22.55
C PRO A 149 7.18 16.05 22.73
N ASN A 150 6.57 15.73 22.79
CA ASN A 150 7.19 16.00 22.97
C ASN A 150 7.75 16.07 22.96
#